data_09ca80bbf3aa21568f2314a762f5214e
#
_entry.id   09ca80bbf3aa21568f2314a762f5214e
#
_cell.length_a   1.000
_cell.length_b   1.000
_cell.length_c   1.000
_cell.angle_alpha   90.00
_cell.angle_beta   90.00
_cell.angle_gamma   90.00
#
_symmetry.space_group_name_H-M   'P 1'
#
loop_
_entity.id
_entity.type
_entity.pdbx_description
1 polymer ?
#
loop_
_entity_poly.entity_id
_entity_poly.type
_entity_poly.pdbx_seq_one_letter_code
_entity_poly.pdbx_strand_id
1 'polypeptide(L)'
;SSLPTTNSEMIAELSGFVRNNAYINNDTLFLTTENEFTMDRLQSFFQKLYEVDLNIEIKDNLNFNKKNLYLLSLNQKLPTILKDLGYYDENNNYLDTPPTYIVGANEEIRAYLRGSFLCTGSINNPQTSRYHMELLISKPGEAVFIQKLLNIFDLNAKILNREKGYMIYIKEAEKISDYIKILGANKAVLFFENARIYREKKNQTNRLNNCEQANMDKVFLTAEKQLEQIKIIEEASGYTLLDERTKQAFDYRKKYPESSLKELSEIITLETGKPITKSGLN
;
A
#
# COMPACT_ATOMS: atom_id res chain seq x y z
N SER A 1 -9.25 -20.43 -1.77
CA SER A 1 -10.67 -20.77 -1.98
C SER A 1 -11.00 -20.47 -3.44
N SER A 2 -11.51 -21.48 -4.17
CA SER A 2 -12.01 -21.30 -5.52
C SER A 2 -13.20 -20.33 -5.49
N LEU A 3 -13.02 -19.15 -6.07
CA LEU A 3 -14.15 -18.26 -6.32
C LEU A 3 -15.10 -19.00 -7.27
N PRO A 4 -16.42 -19.01 -7.01
CA PRO A 4 -17.38 -19.45 -7.98
C PRO A 4 -17.25 -18.54 -9.21
N THR A 5 -17.02 -19.12 -10.39
CA THR A 5 -16.81 -18.37 -11.63
C THR A 5 -17.73 -18.91 -12.72
N THR A 6 -18.40 -18.00 -13.41
CA THR A 6 -19.17 -18.31 -14.62
C THR A 6 -18.22 -18.55 -15.80
N ASN A 7 -18.71 -19.10 -16.90
CA ASN A 7 -17.90 -19.28 -18.10
C ASN A 7 -17.35 -17.94 -18.63
N SER A 8 -18.14 -16.87 -18.60
CA SER A 8 -17.69 -15.54 -19.02
C SER A 8 -16.58 -14.99 -18.14
N GLU A 9 -16.66 -15.18 -16.80
CA GLU A 9 -15.59 -14.81 -15.87
C GLU A 9 -14.33 -15.64 -16.09
N MET A 10 -14.44 -16.95 -16.36
CA MET A 10 -13.29 -17.81 -16.68
C MET A 10 -12.60 -17.36 -17.96
N ILE A 11 -13.37 -17.04 -19.01
CA ILE A 11 -12.86 -16.51 -20.29
C ILE A 11 -12.13 -15.17 -20.05
N ALA A 12 -12.74 -14.26 -19.30
CA ALA A 12 -12.14 -12.97 -18.98
C ALA A 12 -10.82 -13.11 -18.19
N GLU A 13 -10.76 -14.00 -17.19
CA GLU A 13 -9.57 -14.26 -16.41
C GLU A 13 -8.45 -14.89 -17.24
N LEU A 14 -8.78 -15.90 -18.07
CA LEU A 14 -7.82 -16.48 -19.01
C LEU A 14 -7.35 -15.45 -20.04
N SER A 15 -8.22 -14.60 -20.57
CA SER A 15 -7.85 -13.52 -21.48
C SER A 15 -6.83 -12.59 -20.85
N GLY A 16 -7.07 -12.09 -19.64
CA GLY A 16 -6.14 -11.24 -18.90
C GLY A 16 -4.79 -11.91 -18.64
N PHE A 17 -4.78 -13.21 -18.31
CA PHE A 17 -3.55 -13.96 -18.08
C PHE A 17 -2.78 -14.20 -19.38
N VAL A 18 -3.44 -14.75 -20.41
CA VAL A 18 -2.83 -15.11 -21.70
C VAL A 18 -2.25 -13.88 -22.41
N ARG A 19 -2.96 -12.77 -22.44
CA ARG A 19 -2.51 -11.53 -23.11
C ARG A 19 -1.21 -10.98 -22.50
N ASN A 20 -0.97 -11.21 -21.21
CA ASN A 20 0.15 -10.66 -20.46
C ASN A 20 1.26 -11.67 -20.13
N ASN A 21 1.06 -12.97 -20.43
CA ASN A 21 2.02 -14.01 -20.10
C ASN A 21 2.42 -14.89 -21.31
N ALA A 22 1.53 -14.99 -22.31
CA ALA A 22 1.70 -15.97 -23.37
C ALA A 22 2.90 -15.69 -24.30
N TYR A 23 3.59 -16.76 -24.62
CA TYR A 23 4.49 -16.86 -25.75
C TYR A 23 3.97 -17.93 -26.72
N ILE A 24 3.81 -17.59 -28.00
CA ILE A 24 3.29 -18.48 -29.02
C ILE A 24 4.42 -18.80 -30.01
N ASN A 25 4.69 -20.07 -30.21
CA ASN A 25 5.69 -20.55 -31.16
C ASN A 25 5.23 -21.88 -31.80
N ASN A 26 5.32 -21.99 -33.13
CA ASN A 26 4.95 -23.20 -33.89
C ASN A 26 3.60 -23.78 -33.46
N ASP A 27 2.53 -22.99 -33.48
CA ASP A 27 1.18 -23.36 -33.08
C ASP A 27 1.04 -23.93 -31.67
N THR A 28 1.99 -23.62 -30.80
CA THR A 28 1.97 -23.97 -29.37
C THR A 28 1.96 -22.71 -28.53
N LEU A 29 1.01 -22.64 -27.62
CA LEU A 29 0.93 -21.64 -26.57
C LEU A 29 1.76 -22.07 -25.38
N PHE A 30 2.61 -21.20 -24.87
CA PHE A 30 3.38 -21.40 -23.64
C PHE A 30 2.98 -20.35 -22.61
N LEU A 31 2.71 -20.82 -21.39
CA LEU A 31 2.42 -20.00 -20.23
C LEU A 31 3.37 -20.37 -19.09
N THR A 32 3.69 -19.42 -18.22
CA THR A 32 4.57 -19.65 -17.07
C THR A 32 3.97 -19.13 -15.78
N THR A 33 4.22 -19.82 -14.67
CA THR A 33 3.88 -19.34 -13.34
C THR A 33 4.78 -19.97 -12.27
N GLU A 34 5.08 -19.25 -11.20
CA GLU A 34 5.78 -19.77 -10.01
C GLU A 34 4.80 -20.25 -8.92
N ASN A 35 3.51 -20.16 -9.18
CA ASN A 35 2.47 -20.46 -8.19
C ASN A 35 1.65 -21.67 -8.61
N GLU A 36 1.74 -22.75 -7.82
CA GLU A 36 1.03 -24.00 -8.05
C GLU A 36 -0.50 -23.80 -8.11
N PHE A 37 -1.07 -22.98 -7.22
CA PHE A 37 -2.51 -22.70 -7.26
C PHE A 37 -2.94 -21.95 -8.54
N THR A 38 -2.06 -21.15 -9.12
CA THR A 38 -2.32 -20.50 -10.41
C THR A 38 -2.26 -21.53 -11.54
N MET A 39 -1.30 -22.44 -11.51
CA MET A 39 -1.19 -23.55 -12.46
C MET A 39 -2.46 -24.42 -12.44
N ASP A 40 -2.88 -24.91 -11.26
CA ASP A 40 -4.09 -25.73 -11.10
C ASP A 40 -5.36 -24.99 -11.59
N ARG A 41 -5.43 -23.68 -11.32
CA ARG A 41 -6.55 -22.85 -11.75
C ARG A 41 -6.63 -22.72 -13.27
N LEU A 42 -5.50 -22.47 -13.92
CA LEU A 42 -5.42 -22.42 -15.39
C LEU A 42 -5.81 -23.77 -15.99
N GLN A 43 -5.24 -24.87 -15.52
CA GLN A 43 -5.59 -26.23 -15.96
C GLN A 43 -7.10 -26.47 -15.84
N SER A 44 -7.69 -26.14 -14.68
CA SER A 44 -9.13 -26.30 -14.46
C SER A 44 -10.00 -25.47 -15.43
N PHE A 45 -9.55 -24.26 -15.79
CA PHE A 45 -10.31 -23.40 -16.71
C PHE A 45 -10.22 -23.89 -18.15
N PHE A 46 -9.02 -24.27 -18.62
CA PHE A 46 -8.86 -24.85 -19.96
C PHE A 46 -9.66 -26.14 -20.10
N GLN A 47 -9.66 -27.00 -19.09
CA GLN A 47 -10.43 -28.24 -19.10
C GLN A 47 -11.95 -27.98 -19.11
N LYS A 48 -12.44 -27.06 -18.28
CA LYS A 48 -13.89 -26.76 -18.19
C LYS A 48 -14.45 -26.08 -19.43
N LEU A 49 -13.69 -25.13 -20.01
CA LEU A 49 -14.17 -24.33 -21.14
C LEU A 49 -13.97 -25.02 -22.49
N TYR A 50 -12.85 -25.74 -22.63
CA TYR A 50 -12.42 -26.22 -23.95
C TYR A 50 -12.21 -27.72 -24.01
N GLU A 51 -12.33 -28.44 -22.89
CA GLU A 51 -12.08 -29.88 -22.78
C GLU A 51 -10.66 -30.23 -23.24
N VAL A 52 -9.67 -29.40 -22.87
CA VAL A 52 -8.26 -29.62 -23.19
C VAL A 52 -7.41 -29.62 -21.92
N ASP A 53 -6.38 -30.46 -21.92
CA ASP A 53 -5.40 -30.52 -20.85
C ASP A 53 -4.13 -29.76 -21.25
N LEU A 54 -3.56 -29.00 -20.29
CA LEU A 54 -2.26 -28.37 -20.46
C LEU A 54 -1.16 -29.41 -20.20
N ASN A 55 -0.15 -29.39 -21.05
CA ASN A 55 1.07 -30.12 -20.78
C ASN A 55 1.91 -29.32 -19.78
N ILE A 56 2.25 -29.91 -18.62
CA ILE A 56 2.90 -29.22 -17.50
C ILE A 56 4.30 -29.76 -17.31
N GLU A 57 5.30 -28.91 -17.44
CA GLU A 57 6.69 -29.18 -17.10
C GLU A 57 7.09 -28.39 -15.86
N ILE A 58 7.72 -29.04 -14.90
CA ILE A 58 8.22 -28.40 -13.67
C ILE A 58 9.72 -28.25 -13.83
N LYS A 59 10.20 -27.00 -13.80
CA LYS A 59 11.63 -26.70 -13.74
C LYS A 59 12.01 -26.42 -12.30
N ASP A 60 12.64 -27.39 -11.67
CA ASP A 60 13.17 -27.24 -10.33
C ASP A 60 14.29 -26.21 -10.31
N ASN A 61 14.17 -25.21 -9.46
CA ASN A 61 15.26 -24.30 -9.19
C ASN A 61 16.19 -24.95 -8.16
N LEU A 62 17.38 -25.37 -8.59
CA LEU A 62 18.44 -25.96 -7.75
C LEU A 62 18.94 -25.03 -6.63
N ASN A 63 18.50 -23.79 -6.60
CA ASN A 63 18.80 -22.85 -5.52
C ASN A 63 17.73 -22.94 -4.42
N PHE A 64 18.10 -23.28 -3.20
CA PHE A 64 17.29 -23.52 -1.99
C PHE A 64 16.24 -22.42 -1.63
N ASN A 65 16.27 -21.25 -2.30
CA ASN A 65 15.37 -20.12 -2.04
C ASN A 65 14.48 -19.73 -3.25
N LYS A 66 14.48 -20.47 -4.34
CA LYS A 66 13.64 -20.15 -5.51
C LYS A 66 12.48 -21.12 -5.63
N LYS A 67 11.28 -20.58 -5.89
CA LYS A 67 10.08 -21.37 -6.18
C LYS A 67 10.25 -22.13 -7.49
N ASN A 68 9.58 -23.28 -7.61
CA ASN A 68 9.50 -24.02 -8.86
C ASN A 68 8.84 -23.16 -9.94
N LEU A 69 9.32 -23.27 -11.15
CA LEU A 69 8.72 -22.65 -12.33
C LEU A 69 7.90 -23.70 -13.07
N TYR A 70 6.60 -23.46 -13.18
CA TYR A 70 5.68 -24.28 -13.97
C TYR A 70 5.61 -23.72 -15.38
N LEU A 71 5.97 -24.52 -16.37
CA LEU A 71 5.82 -24.25 -17.78
C LEU A 71 4.61 -25.04 -18.29
N LEU A 72 3.59 -24.32 -18.74
CA LEU A 72 2.36 -24.92 -19.28
C LEU A 72 2.36 -24.74 -20.80
N SER A 73 2.02 -25.79 -21.54
CA SER A 73 1.93 -25.69 -22.99
C SER A 73 0.64 -26.31 -23.54
N LEU A 74 0.15 -25.73 -24.64
CA LEU A 74 -1.08 -26.11 -25.30
C LEU A 74 -0.95 -25.94 -26.80
N ASN A 75 -1.30 -26.98 -27.57
CA ASN A 75 -1.37 -26.95 -29.04
C ASN A 75 -2.75 -27.32 -29.60
N GLN A 76 -3.59 -27.97 -28.77
CA GLN A 76 -4.92 -28.40 -29.18
C GLN A 76 -5.90 -27.23 -29.22
N LYS A 77 -6.75 -27.15 -30.26
CA LYS A 77 -7.80 -26.13 -30.44
C LYS A 77 -7.30 -24.69 -30.32
N LEU A 78 -5.98 -24.44 -30.43
CA LEU A 78 -5.36 -23.16 -30.13
C LEU A 78 -5.96 -21.96 -30.90
N PRO A 79 -6.21 -22.02 -32.23
CA PRO A 79 -6.80 -20.91 -32.96
C PRO A 79 -8.18 -20.52 -32.43
N THR A 80 -9.04 -21.50 -32.12
CA THR A 80 -10.38 -21.26 -31.55
C THR A 80 -10.29 -20.64 -30.16
N ILE A 81 -9.42 -21.17 -29.32
CA ILE A 81 -9.22 -20.66 -27.96
C ILE A 81 -8.72 -19.20 -27.97
N LEU A 82 -7.73 -18.87 -28.81
CA LEU A 82 -7.19 -17.51 -28.89
C LEU A 82 -8.20 -16.50 -29.43
N LYS A 83 -9.11 -16.91 -30.34
CA LYS A 83 -10.24 -16.07 -30.78
C LYS A 83 -11.25 -15.85 -29.65
N ASP A 84 -11.64 -16.90 -28.95
CA ASP A 84 -12.58 -16.84 -27.84
C ASP A 84 -12.06 -15.97 -26.69
N LEU A 85 -10.76 -16.04 -26.42
CA LEU A 85 -10.07 -15.17 -25.45
C LEU A 85 -9.85 -13.73 -25.95
N GLY A 86 -10.30 -13.38 -27.16
CA GLY A 86 -10.11 -12.05 -27.76
C GLY A 86 -8.66 -11.67 -28.02
N TYR A 87 -7.80 -12.66 -28.23
CA TYR A 87 -6.38 -12.43 -28.59
C TYR A 87 -6.25 -12.11 -30.08
N TYR A 88 -7.03 -12.79 -30.91
CA TYR A 88 -7.16 -12.54 -32.36
C TYR A 88 -8.62 -12.23 -32.72
N ASP A 89 -8.78 -11.47 -33.81
CA ASP A 89 -10.08 -11.28 -34.46
C ASP A 89 -10.45 -12.47 -35.36
N GLU A 90 -11.61 -12.41 -36.03
CA GLU A 90 -12.08 -13.43 -36.97
C GLU A 90 -11.13 -13.63 -38.16
N ASN A 91 -10.33 -12.62 -38.51
CA ASN A 91 -9.35 -12.63 -39.60
C ASN A 91 -7.96 -13.06 -39.15
N ASN A 92 -7.78 -13.53 -37.90
CA ASN A 92 -6.52 -13.87 -37.26
C ASN A 92 -5.55 -12.67 -37.09
N ASN A 93 -6.04 -11.44 -37.06
CA ASN A 93 -5.23 -10.28 -36.71
C ASN A 93 -5.16 -10.17 -35.16
N TYR A 94 -3.97 -9.88 -34.64
CA TYR A 94 -3.78 -9.60 -33.22
C TYR A 94 -4.57 -8.35 -32.80
N LEU A 95 -5.29 -8.43 -31.69
CA LEU A 95 -6.00 -7.32 -31.09
C LEU A 95 -5.20 -6.70 -29.96
N ASP A 96 -4.88 -5.41 -30.05
CA ASP A 96 -4.12 -4.69 -29.01
C ASP A 96 -4.83 -4.66 -27.65
N THR A 97 -6.17 -4.68 -27.68
CA THR A 97 -7.03 -4.78 -26.49
C THR A 97 -8.08 -5.85 -26.70
N PRO A 98 -8.58 -6.51 -25.64
CA PRO A 98 -9.66 -7.47 -25.82
C PRO A 98 -10.95 -6.81 -26.28
N PRO A 99 -11.82 -7.53 -27.02
CA PRO A 99 -13.14 -7.05 -27.36
C PRO A 99 -14.00 -6.75 -26.12
N THR A 100 -14.97 -5.88 -26.27
CA THR A 100 -15.84 -5.43 -25.17
C THR A 100 -16.63 -6.56 -24.51
N TYR A 101 -16.93 -7.64 -25.22
CA TYR A 101 -17.65 -8.78 -24.64
C TYR A 101 -16.82 -9.55 -23.59
N ILE A 102 -15.50 -9.44 -23.61
CA ILE A 102 -14.60 -10.04 -22.59
C ILE A 102 -14.72 -9.32 -21.23
N VAL A 103 -15.06 -8.05 -21.24
CA VAL A 103 -15.11 -7.16 -20.06
C VAL A 103 -16.41 -6.36 -20.02
N GLY A 104 -17.52 -6.98 -20.42
CA GLY A 104 -18.82 -6.32 -20.54
C GLY A 104 -19.49 -6.02 -19.21
N ALA A 105 -19.26 -6.83 -18.19
CA ALA A 105 -19.79 -6.66 -16.85
C ALA A 105 -18.68 -6.47 -15.81
N ASN A 106 -19.03 -5.94 -14.63
CA ASN A 106 -18.08 -5.70 -13.55
C ASN A 106 -17.38 -6.98 -13.07
N GLU A 107 -18.08 -8.11 -13.06
CA GLU A 107 -17.54 -9.42 -12.66
C GLU A 107 -16.48 -9.89 -13.65
N GLU A 108 -16.70 -9.68 -14.95
CA GLU A 108 -15.74 -9.98 -16.02
C GLU A 108 -14.52 -9.06 -15.95
N ILE A 109 -14.72 -7.75 -15.70
CA ILE A 109 -13.62 -6.81 -15.47
C ILE A 109 -12.76 -7.26 -14.28
N ARG A 110 -13.37 -7.65 -13.16
CA ARG A 110 -12.67 -8.17 -11.98
C ARG A 110 -11.87 -9.44 -12.30
N ALA A 111 -12.47 -10.34 -13.08
CA ALA A 111 -11.82 -11.57 -13.52
C ALA A 111 -10.62 -11.27 -14.43
N TYR A 112 -10.77 -10.39 -15.40
CA TYR A 112 -9.69 -9.94 -16.29
C TYR A 112 -8.52 -9.33 -15.50
N LEU A 113 -8.83 -8.42 -14.57
CA LEU A 113 -7.82 -7.79 -13.68
C LEU A 113 -7.12 -8.83 -12.80
N ARG A 114 -7.85 -9.87 -12.34
CA ARG A 114 -7.27 -10.99 -11.58
C ARG A 114 -6.31 -11.80 -12.44
N GLY A 115 -6.68 -12.16 -13.66
CA GLY A 115 -5.81 -12.86 -14.61
C GLY A 115 -4.52 -12.08 -14.89
N SER A 116 -4.64 -10.78 -15.18
CA SER A 116 -3.50 -9.89 -15.39
C SER A 116 -2.60 -9.79 -14.16
N PHE A 117 -3.18 -9.72 -12.94
CA PHE A 117 -2.43 -9.66 -11.70
C PHE A 117 -1.66 -10.96 -11.41
N LEU A 118 -2.24 -12.12 -11.68
CA LEU A 118 -1.61 -13.41 -11.40
C LEU A 118 -0.30 -13.63 -12.16
N CYS A 119 -0.11 -12.97 -13.30
CA CYS A 119 1.11 -13.11 -14.10
C CYS A 119 2.05 -11.90 -14.02
N THR A 120 1.56 -10.70 -13.79
CA THR A 120 2.38 -9.47 -13.86
C THR A 120 2.36 -8.64 -12.60
N GLY A 121 1.51 -9.00 -11.63
CA GLY A 121 1.21 -8.18 -10.47
C GLY A 121 2.13 -8.45 -9.28
N SER A 122 2.39 -7.39 -8.53
CA SER A 122 3.11 -7.41 -7.26
C SER A 122 2.49 -6.43 -6.27
N ILE A 123 2.43 -6.83 -5.00
CA ILE A 123 2.05 -5.96 -3.88
C ILE A 123 3.11 -6.08 -2.80
N ASN A 124 3.64 -4.94 -2.37
CA ASN A 124 4.60 -4.91 -1.28
C ASN A 124 3.97 -5.38 0.04
N ASN A 125 4.76 -6.08 0.85
CA ASN A 125 4.33 -6.46 2.19
C ASN A 125 4.04 -5.19 3.03
N PRO A 126 2.78 -4.96 3.47
CA PRO A 126 2.39 -3.76 4.19
C PRO A 126 3.02 -3.64 5.58
N GLN A 127 3.59 -4.70 6.14
CA GLN A 127 4.26 -4.67 7.44
C GLN A 127 5.67 -4.10 7.36
N THR A 128 6.38 -4.35 6.27
CA THR A 128 7.83 -4.05 6.15
C THR A 128 8.15 -2.95 5.16
N SER A 129 7.29 -2.72 4.16
CA SER A 129 7.58 -1.80 3.05
C SER A 129 6.53 -0.71 2.90
N ARG A 130 6.83 0.29 2.05
CA ARG A 130 5.85 1.31 1.65
C ARG A 130 4.71 0.65 0.87
N TYR A 131 3.51 1.20 0.99
CA TYR A 131 2.37 0.76 0.20
C TYR A 131 2.66 0.96 -1.29
N HIS A 132 2.64 -0.13 -2.03
CA HIS A 132 2.86 -0.14 -3.46
C HIS A 132 2.27 -1.41 -4.06
N MET A 133 1.45 -1.23 -5.08
CA MET A 133 0.96 -2.27 -5.97
C MET A 133 1.38 -1.91 -7.38
N GLU A 134 1.84 -2.89 -8.15
CA GLU A 134 2.23 -2.69 -9.53
C GLU A 134 1.83 -3.86 -10.42
N LEU A 135 1.62 -3.55 -11.72
CA LEU A 135 1.49 -4.49 -12.81
C LEU A 135 2.54 -4.11 -13.87
N LEU A 136 3.32 -5.08 -14.34
CA LEU A 136 4.33 -4.88 -15.37
C LEU A 136 3.81 -5.40 -16.71
N ILE A 137 3.46 -4.50 -17.61
CA ILE A 137 2.82 -4.79 -18.89
C ILE A 137 3.78 -4.44 -20.03
N SER A 138 4.00 -5.37 -20.96
CA SER A 138 4.92 -5.16 -22.08
C SER A 138 4.33 -4.32 -23.22
N LYS A 139 3.01 -4.41 -23.44
CA LYS A 139 2.32 -3.82 -24.58
C LYS A 139 1.62 -2.51 -24.20
N PRO A 140 1.81 -1.39 -24.95
CA PRO A 140 1.26 -0.09 -24.57
C PRO A 140 -0.28 -0.06 -24.57
N GLY A 141 -0.93 -0.64 -25.57
CA GLY A 141 -2.39 -0.68 -25.66
C GLY A 141 -3.02 -1.40 -24.48
N GLU A 142 -2.46 -2.56 -24.12
CA GLU A 142 -2.88 -3.34 -22.95
C GLU A 142 -2.66 -2.59 -21.62
N ALA A 143 -1.55 -1.87 -21.47
CA ALA A 143 -1.29 -1.08 -20.27
C ALA A 143 -2.33 0.04 -20.07
N VAL A 144 -2.64 0.77 -21.13
CA VAL A 144 -3.67 1.82 -21.10
C VAL A 144 -5.05 1.22 -20.82
N PHE A 145 -5.34 0.05 -21.42
CA PHE A 145 -6.60 -0.66 -21.22
C PHE A 145 -6.76 -1.09 -19.76
N ILE A 146 -5.78 -1.78 -19.18
CA ILE A 146 -5.81 -2.21 -17.78
C ILE A 146 -5.94 -1.00 -16.83
N GLN A 147 -5.22 0.11 -17.10
CA GLN A 147 -5.37 1.32 -16.31
C GLN A 147 -6.81 1.85 -16.31
N LYS A 148 -7.46 1.87 -17.48
CA LYS A 148 -8.85 2.29 -17.58
C LYS A 148 -9.78 1.38 -16.78
N LEU A 149 -9.59 0.05 -16.84
CA LEU A 149 -10.37 -0.91 -16.06
C LEU A 149 -10.18 -0.70 -14.55
N LEU A 150 -8.96 -0.47 -14.07
CA LEU A 150 -8.69 -0.16 -12.67
C LEU A 150 -9.40 1.13 -12.23
N ASN A 151 -9.42 2.14 -13.08
CA ASN A 151 -10.02 3.44 -12.78
C ASN A 151 -11.55 3.45 -12.89
N ILE A 152 -12.19 2.44 -13.50
CA ILE A 152 -13.64 2.21 -13.37
C ILE A 152 -14.02 1.97 -11.89
N PHE A 153 -13.12 1.39 -11.10
CA PHE A 153 -13.29 1.16 -9.66
C PHE A 153 -12.67 2.26 -8.79
N ASP A 154 -12.42 3.45 -9.34
CA ASP A 154 -11.83 4.60 -8.62
C ASP A 154 -10.48 4.31 -7.95
N LEU A 155 -9.66 3.41 -8.52
CA LEU A 155 -8.40 3.00 -7.91
C LEU A 155 -7.24 3.99 -8.12
N ASN A 156 -7.43 5.04 -8.89
CA ASN A 156 -6.42 6.08 -9.16
C ASN A 156 -5.09 5.51 -9.67
N ALA A 157 -5.18 4.47 -10.52
CA ALA A 157 -4.02 3.79 -11.09
C ALA A 157 -3.29 4.71 -12.09
N LYS A 158 -1.96 4.74 -11.99
CA LYS A 158 -1.10 5.55 -12.85
C LYS A 158 -0.18 4.65 -13.69
N ILE A 159 0.25 5.15 -14.84
CA ILE A 159 1.22 4.46 -15.72
C ILE A 159 2.56 5.21 -15.67
N LEU A 160 3.64 4.44 -15.63
CA LEU A 160 5.00 4.92 -15.77
C LEU A 160 5.71 4.09 -16.85
N ASN A 161 6.33 4.75 -17.81
CA ASN A 161 7.14 4.09 -18.82
C ASN A 161 8.45 3.59 -18.20
N ARG A 162 8.82 2.35 -18.53
CA ARG A 162 10.06 1.70 -18.14
C ARG A 162 10.81 1.24 -19.39
N GLU A 163 12.09 0.95 -19.28
CA GLU A 163 12.91 0.44 -20.41
C GLU A 163 12.34 -0.83 -21.05
N LYS A 164 11.71 -1.69 -20.23
CA LYS A 164 11.17 -2.99 -20.66
C LYS A 164 9.64 -3.05 -20.62
N GLY A 165 8.94 -1.93 -20.80
CA GLY A 165 7.48 -1.88 -20.85
C GLY A 165 6.87 -0.79 -19.96
N TYR A 166 5.68 -1.06 -19.44
CA TYR A 166 4.83 -0.12 -18.73
C TYR A 166 4.52 -0.63 -17.33
N MET A 167 4.76 0.18 -16.32
CA MET A 167 4.38 -0.11 -14.94
C MET A 167 3.09 0.63 -14.61
N ILE A 168 2.02 -0.10 -14.38
CA ILE A 168 0.78 0.44 -13.81
C ILE A 168 0.90 0.30 -12.30
N TYR A 169 0.64 1.37 -11.53
CA TYR A 169 0.86 1.33 -10.09
C TYR A 169 -0.18 2.10 -9.28
N ILE A 170 -0.36 1.67 -8.02
CA ILE A 170 -1.16 2.32 -6.99
C ILE A 170 -0.29 2.44 -5.72
N LYS A 171 -0.32 3.62 -5.06
CA LYS A 171 0.46 3.87 -3.83
C LYS A 171 -0.41 4.15 -2.60
N GLU A 172 -1.68 4.44 -2.79
CA GLU A 172 -2.63 4.72 -1.74
C GLU A 172 -3.06 3.41 -1.07
N ALA A 173 -2.82 3.28 0.24
CA ALA A 173 -3.10 2.05 0.99
C ALA A 173 -4.57 1.59 0.87
N GLU A 174 -5.49 2.53 0.95
CA GLU A 174 -6.93 2.28 0.83
C GLU A 174 -7.28 1.72 -0.56
N LYS A 175 -6.78 2.34 -1.62
CA LYS A 175 -6.99 1.88 -3.00
C LYS A 175 -6.36 0.52 -3.29
N ILE A 176 -5.20 0.21 -2.66
CA ILE A 176 -4.60 -1.13 -2.74
C ILE A 176 -5.49 -2.16 -2.04
N SER A 177 -6.03 -1.83 -0.86
CA SER A 177 -6.98 -2.70 -0.17
C SER A 177 -8.23 -2.96 -1.01
N ASP A 178 -8.79 -1.92 -1.63
CA ASP A 178 -9.94 -2.05 -2.53
C ASP A 178 -9.61 -2.91 -3.75
N TYR A 179 -8.41 -2.76 -4.32
CA TYR A 179 -7.97 -3.63 -5.40
C TYR A 179 -7.90 -5.11 -4.97
N ILE A 180 -7.34 -5.41 -3.79
CA ILE A 180 -7.29 -6.78 -3.27
C ILE A 180 -8.71 -7.36 -3.08
N LYS A 181 -9.70 -6.53 -2.67
CA LYS A 181 -11.12 -6.90 -2.59
C LYS A 181 -11.69 -7.23 -3.99
N ILE A 182 -11.38 -6.39 -4.99
CA ILE A 182 -11.80 -6.59 -6.39
C ILE A 182 -11.29 -7.93 -6.91
N LEU A 183 -10.06 -8.31 -6.59
CA LEU A 183 -9.50 -9.61 -6.95
C LEU A 183 -10.15 -10.80 -6.22
N GLY A 184 -10.98 -10.55 -5.19
CA GLY A 184 -11.63 -11.58 -4.39
C GLY A 184 -10.69 -12.27 -3.38
N ALA A 185 -9.57 -11.64 -3.03
CA ALA A 185 -8.55 -12.22 -2.15
C ALA A 185 -8.82 -11.90 -0.66
N ASN A 186 -9.94 -12.35 -0.11
CA ASN A 186 -10.44 -11.97 1.22
C ASN A 186 -9.43 -12.16 2.36
N LYS A 187 -8.63 -13.24 2.35
CA LYS A 187 -7.57 -13.45 3.36
C LYS A 187 -6.47 -12.39 3.27
N ALA A 188 -6.12 -12.00 2.05
CA ALA A 188 -5.12 -10.95 1.82
C ALA A 188 -5.65 -9.57 2.23
N VAL A 189 -6.95 -9.29 2.04
CA VAL A 189 -7.60 -8.07 2.55
C VAL A 189 -7.44 -7.96 4.05
N LEU A 190 -7.81 -9.01 4.80
CA LEU A 190 -7.70 -9.00 6.26
C LEU A 190 -6.26 -8.79 6.73
N PHE A 191 -5.29 -9.46 6.11
CA PHE A 191 -3.88 -9.27 6.41
C PHE A 191 -3.44 -7.83 6.15
N PHE A 192 -3.80 -7.28 4.99
CA PHE A 192 -3.42 -5.93 4.58
C PHE A 192 -4.03 -4.86 5.50
N GLU A 193 -5.32 -4.96 5.83
CA GLU A 193 -6.02 -4.03 6.72
C GLU A 193 -5.49 -4.08 8.15
N ASN A 194 -5.20 -5.25 8.69
CA ASN A 194 -4.60 -5.39 10.01
C ASN A 194 -3.23 -4.71 10.08
N ALA A 195 -2.40 -4.88 9.05
CA ALA A 195 -1.11 -4.22 8.96
C ALA A 195 -1.26 -2.69 8.85
N ARG A 196 -2.25 -2.20 8.09
CA ARG A 196 -2.57 -0.77 7.94
C ARG A 196 -2.96 -0.14 9.27
N ILE A 197 -3.90 -0.75 9.99
CA ILE A 197 -4.38 -0.29 11.30
C ILE A 197 -3.23 -0.24 12.31
N TYR A 198 -2.40 -1.28 12.36
CA TYR A 198 -1.25 -1.33 13.25
C TYR A 198 -0.26 -0.18 12.97
N ARG A 199 0.08 0.05 11.71
CA ARG A 199 1.00 1.13 11.31
C ARG A 199 0.43 2.51 11.62
N GLU A 200 -0.86 2.71 11.40
CA GLU A 200 -1.52 3.98 11.71
C GLU A 200 -1.49 4.29 13.20
N LYS A 201 -1.84 3.31 14.07
CA LYS A 201 -1.73 3.46 15.52
C LYS A 201 -0.30 3.77 15.97
N LYS A 202 0.70 3.05 15.43
CA LYS A 202 2.11 3.29 15.73
C LYS A 202 2.53 4.71 15.33
N ASN A 203 2.11 5.18 14.16
CA ASN A 203 2.42 6.54 13.69
C ASN A 203 1.76 7.60 14.56
N GLN A 204 0.51 7.40 15.01
CA GLN A 204 -0.18 8.31 15.93
C GLN A 204 0.56 8.39 17.27
N THR A 205 0.93 7.25 17.85
CA THR A 205 1.70 7.21 19.10
C THR A 205 3.05 7.93 18.95
N ASN A 206 3.78 7.70 17.87
CA ASN A 206 5.03 8.39 17.61
C ASN A 206 4.85 9.91 17.49
N ARG A 207 3.78 10.37 16.84
CA ARG A 207 3.46 11.80 16.73
C ARG A 207 3.15 12.42 18.08
N LEU A 208 2.39 11.72 18.94
CA LEU A 208 2.11 12.17 20.31
C LEU A 208 3.39 12.28 21.13
N ASN A 209 4.20 11.24 21.14
CA ASN A 209 5.48 11.23 21.87
C ASN A 209 6.41 12.36 21.40
N ASN A 210 6.52 12.58 20.08
CA ASN A 210 7.33 13.68 19.53
C ASN A 210 6.78 15.05 19.94
N CYS A 211 5.46 15.21 19.99
CA CYS A 211 4.82 16.45 20.44
C CYS A 211 5.07 16.70 21.92
N GLU A 212 4.92 15.68 22.77
CA GLU A 212 5.20 15.78 24.20
C GLU A 212 6.67 16.11 24.46
N GLN A 213 7.59 15.43 23.79
CA GLN A 213 9.02 15.71 23.89
C GLN A 213 9.35 17.15 23.49
N ALA A 214 8.83 17.62 22.34
CA ALA A 214 9.05 19.00 21.90
C ALA A 214 8.45 20.04 22.85
N ASN A 215 7.35 19.72 23.55
CA ASN A 215 6.79 20.57 24.58
C ASN A 215 7.66 20.60 25.83
N MET A 216 8.17 19.45 26.29
CA MET A 216 9.11 19.38 27.40
C MET A 216 10.40 20.15 27.11
N ASP A 217 11.00 19.97 25.94
CA ASP A 217 12.21 20.69 25.54
C ASP A 217 12.00 22.23 25.58
N LYS A 218 10.82 22.71 25.13
CA LYS A 218 10.48 24.15 25.25
C LYS A 218 10.35 24.62 26.69
N VAL A 219 9.80 23.80 27.57
CA VAL A 219 9.68 24.12 29.00
C VAL A 219 11.08 24.24 29.61
N PHE A 220 11.96 23.26 29.36
CA PHE A 220 13.35 23.29 29.86
C PHE A 220 14.11 24.51 29.36
N LEU A 221 14.12 24.77 28.05
CA LEU A 221 14.80 25.94 27.47
C LEU A 221 14.29 27.27 28.03
N THR A 222 12.98 27.36 28.29
CA THR A 222 12.36 28.57 28.87
C THR A 222 12.80 28.72 30.35
N ALA A 223 12.75 27.65 31.11
CA ALA A 223 13.15 27.64 32.50
C ALA A 223 14.63 27.99 32.69
N GLU A 224 15.52 27.41 31.87
CA GLU A 224 16.94 27.70 31.86
C GLU A 224 17.22 29.18 31.58
N LYS A 225 16.61 29.75 30.54
CA LYS A 225 16.71 31.18 30.23
C LYS A 225 16.23 32.06 31.39
N GLN A 226 15.13 31.70 32.04
CA GLN A 226 14.60 32.45 33.18
C GLN A 226 15.54 32.38 34.37
N LEU A 227 16.14 31.22 34.69
CA LEU A 227 17.12 31.06 35.75
C LEU A 227 18.40 31.89 35.49
N GLU A 228 18.88 31.90 34.24
CA GLU A 228 20.00 32.72 33.82
C GLU A 228 19.69 34.23 33.99
N GLN A 229 18.52 34.68 33.57
CA GLN A 229 18.06 36.08 33.74
C GLN A 229 17.94 36.45 35.22
N ILE A 230 17.38 35.59 36.07
CA ILE A 230 17.27 35.80 37.51
C ILE A 230 18.67 35.96 38.11
N LYS A 231 19.64 35.11 37.75
CA LYS A 231 21.02 35.19 38.20
C LYS A 231 21.66 36.55 37.83
N ILE A 232 21.50 37.00 36.61
CA ILE A 232 22.02 38.30 36.17
C ILE A 232 21.43 39.45 37.00
N ILE A 233 20.11 39.44 37.30
CA ILE A 233 19.45 40.44 38.10
C ILE A 233 19.97 40.42 39.55
N GLU A 234 20.19 39.25 40.13
CA GLU A 234 20.75 39.09 41.47
C GLU A 234 22.15 39.65 41.57
N GLU A 235 23.03 39.32 40.61
CA GLU A 235 24.43 39.80 40.57
C GLU A 235 24.52 41.31 40.35
N ALA A 236 23.60 41.92 39.63
CA ALA A 236 23.52 43.38 39.42
C ALA A 236 22.90 44.13 40.60
N SER A 237 22.70 43.47 41.76
CA SER A 237 22.01 44.04 42.93
C SER A 237 20.58 44.52 42.67
N GLY A 238 19.98 44.10 41.56
CA GLY A 238 18.63 44.47 41.17
C GLY A 238 17.53 43.78 41.99
N TYR A 239 17.84 42.69 42.68
CA TYR A 239 16.87 41.90 43.45
C TYR A 239 16.22 42.70 44.57
N THR A 240 16.97 43.61 45.21
CA THR A 240 16.45 44.49 46.31
C THR A 240 15.43 45.50 45.83
N LEU A 241 15.43 45.85 44.54
CA LEU A 241 14.54 46.83 43.93
C LEU A 241 13.23 46.21 43.43
N LEU A 242 13.13 44.88 43.43
CA LEU A 242 11.97 44.13 42.94
C LEU A 242 10.82 44.19 43.97
N ASP A 243 9.59 44.22 43.52
CA ASP A 243 8.41 44.02 44.36
C ASP A 243 8.35 42.57 44.90
N GLU A 244 7.63 42.38 46.00
CA GLU A 244 7.51 41.10 46.70
C GLU A 244 6.92 39.97 45.83
N ARG A 245 6.05 40.31 44.87
CA ARG A 245 5.44 39.37 43.98
C ARG A 245 6.47 38.81 42.96
N THR A 246 7.30 39.67 42.43
CA THR A 246 8.37 39.32 41.51
C THR A 246 9.46 38.51 42.24
N LYS A 247 9.84 38.90 43.45
CA LYS A 247 10.76 38.09 44.28
C LYS A 247 10.22 36.69 44.53
N GLN A 248 8.94 36.60 44.90
CA GLN A 248 8.29 35.31 45.11
C GLN A 248 8.35 34.44 43.85
N ALA A 249 8.04 34.99 42.66
CA ALA A 249 8.08 34.29 41.40
C ALA A 249 9.49 33.76 41.12
N PHE A 250 10.55 34.56 41.38
CA PHE A 250 11.95 34.17 41.22
C PHE A 250 12.36 33.00 42.16
N ASP A 251 11.95 33.07 43.42
CA ASP A 251 12.26 32.06 44.43
C ASP A 251 11.57 30.72 44.09
N TYR A 252 10.31 30.77 43.62
CA TYR A 252 9.63 29.57 43.15
C TYR A 252 10.23 29.01 41.89
N ARG A 253 10.70 29.84 40.91
CA ARG A 253 11.42 29.35 39.75
C ARG A 253 12.74 28.66 40.12
N LYS A 254 13.49 29.18 41.08
CA LYS A 254 14.71 28.54 41.60
C LYS A 254 14.41 27.24 42.35
N LYS A 255 13.33 27.23 43.14
CA LYS A 255 12.89 26.04 43.89
C LYS A 255 12.38 24.90 42.97
N TYR A 256 11.76 25.23 41.86
CA TYR A 256 11.20 24.30 40.90
C TYR A 256 11.68 24.58 39.46
N PRO A 257 12.96 24.32 39.16
CA PRO A 257 13.63 24.72 37.93
C PRO A 257 13.09 24.03 36.68
N GLU A 258 12.53 22.81 36.82
CA GLU A 258 12.02 22.01 35.69
C GLU A 258 10.53 22.22 35.44
N SER A 259 9.80 22.93 36.29
CA SER A 259 8.38 23.12 36.17
C SER A 259 8.02 24.06 35.01
N SER A 260 6.94 23.72 34.29
CA SER A 260 6.34 24.64 33.34
C SER A 260 5.76 25.87 34.05
N LEU A 261 5.56 26.98 33.33
CA LEU A 261 4.91 28.17 33.92
C LEU A 261 3.48 27.91 34.42
N LYS A 262 2.80 26.89 33.86
CA LYS A 262 1.47 26.45 34.32
C LYS A 262 1.59 25.75 35.66
N GLU A 263 2.44 24.75 35.77
CA GLU A 263 2.69 24.02 37.02
C GLU A 263 3.20 24.96 38.11
N LEU A 264 4.11 25.85 37.76
CA LEU A 264 4.62 26.86 38.70
C LEU A 264 3.46 27.77 39.21
N SER A 265 2.54 28.19 38.36
CA SER A 265 1.39 28.98 38.79
C SER A 265 0.44 28.22 39.71
N GLU A 266 0.25 26.93 39.46
CA GLU A 266 -0.54 26.04 40.33
C GLU A 266 0.14 25.81 41.69
N ILE A 267 1.43 25.55 41.72
CA ILE A 267 2.22 25.39 42.94
C ILE A 267 2.18 26.65 43.81
N ILE A 268 2.43 27.82 43.22
CA ILE A 268 2.39 29.10 43.96
C ILE A 268 0.98 29.36 44.51
N THR A 269 -0.06 29.12 43.74
CA THR A 269 -1.43 29.28 44.19
C THR A 269 -1.78 28.38 45.37
N LEU A 270 -1.34 27.12 45.33
CA LEU A 270 -1.56 26.14 46.40
C LEU A 270 -0.78 26.46 47.67
N GLU A 271 0.51 26.80 47.55
CA GLU A 271 1.35 27.09 48.71
C GLU A 271 1.06 28.47 49.40
N THR A 272 0.61 29.45 48.59
CA THR A 272 0.41 30.82 49.10
C THR A 272 -1.05 31.19 49.38
N GLY A 273 -1.99 30.40 48.84
CA GLY A 273 -3.43 30.71 48.87
C GLY A 273 -3.84 31.91 47.97
N LYS A 274 -2.92 32.50 47.22
CA LYS A 274 -3.14 33.62 46.33
C LYS A 274 -3.13 33.16 44.85
N PRO A 275 -4.21 33.36 44.10
CA PRO A 275 -4.25 32.91 42.72
C PRO A 275 -3.27 33.74 41.85
N ILE A 276 -2.39 33.03 41.17
CA ILE A 276 -1.48 33.57 40.16
C ILE A 276 -1.73 32.82 38.84
N THR A 277 -1.68 33.56 37.74
CA THR A 277 -1.88 32.98 36.41
C THR A 277 -0.54 32.78 35.67
N LYS A 278 -0.49 31.88 34.71
CA LYS A 278 0.65 31.70 33.81
C LYS A 278 1.12 33.02 33.19
N SER A 279 0.17 33.90 32.80
CA SER A 279 0.46 35.24 32.23
C SER A 279 1.09 36.18 33.24
N GLY A 280 0.78 36.00 34.54
CA GLY A 280 1.33 36.81 35.62
C GLY A 280 2.74 36.37 36.07
N LEU A 281 3.22 35.20 35.58
CA LEU A 281 4.55 34.69 35.81
C LEU A 281 5.50 34.90 34.62
N ASN A 282 4.96 35.33 33.47
CA ASN A 282 5.73 35.57 32.26
C ASN A 282 6.13 37.06 32.20
#